data_f2b5de135da25dd64d69a241b4f84f1e
#
_entry.id   f2b5de135da25dd64d69a241b4f84f1e
#
_cell.length_a   1.000
_cell.length_b   1.000
_cell.length_c   1.000
_cell.angle_alpha   90.00
_cell.angle_beta   90.00
_cell.angle_gamma   90.00
#
_symmetry.space_group_name_H-M   'P 1'
#
loop_
_entity.id
_entity.type
_entity.pdbx_description
1 polymer ?
#
loop_
_entity_poly.entity_id
_entity_poly.type
_entity_poly.pdbx_seq_one_letter_code
_entity_poly.pdbx_strand_id
1 'polypeptide(L)'
;MQEKEEPDRKILIGVVGPCGSGKSTLIAGLEREGFQCRHIAQEHSYVQYMWKRITNPDLLIYLGSSFEVSTQRRKLNWNEAEYNEQLHRLDHARQHADLIIETDHLSPAEVLERALVFIKSKIKA
;
A
#
# COMPACT_ATOMS: atom_id res chain seq x y z
N MET A 1 -0.16 -24.00 -24.90
CA MET A 1 -0.56 -23.56 -24.46
C MET A 1 -0.70 -23.00 -23.94
N GLN A 2 -0.49 -23.10 -23.93
CA GLN A 2 -0.65 -22.60 -23.37
C GLN A 2 -0.77 -22.06 -22.63
N GLU A 3 -0.34 -22.27 -22.43
CA GLU A 3 -0.56 -21.78 -21.70
C GLU A 3 -0.60 -20.86 -21.25
N LYS A 4 -0.28 -20.73 -21.25
CA LYS A 4 -0.36 -19.87 -20.75
C LYS A 4 -1.04 -19.40 -20.08
N GLU A 5 -1.50 -19.68 -19.71
CA GLU A 5 -2.20 -19.32 -19.16
C GLU A 5 -2.32 -18.88 -18.04
N GLU A 6 -2.47 -19.44 -17.44
CA GLU A 6 -2.51 -19.09 -16.20
C GLU A 6 -1.73 -18.00 -15.90
N PRO A 7 -0.87 -17.96 -16.37
CA PRO A 7 -0.07 -16.80 -16.22
C PRO A 7 -0.78 -15.53 -16.50
N ASP A 8 -1.85 -15.63 -17.17
CA ASP A 8 -2.63 -14.44 -17.41
C ASP A 8 -3.37 -13.96 -16.19
N ARG A 9 -3.45 -14.82 -15.17
CA ARG A 9 -4.07 -14.39 -13.96
C ARG A 9 -3.13 -13.43 -13.25
N LYS A 10 -3.52 -12.20 -13.15
CA LYS A 10 -2.70 -11.18 -12.53
C LYS A 10 -2.94 -11.13 -11.04
N ILE A 11 -1.86 -11.00 -10.32
CA ILE A 11 -1.95 -10.77 -8.88
C ILE A 11 -2.40 -9.34 -8.66
N LEU A 12 -3.41 -9.17 -7.81
CA LEU A 12 -3.88 -7.84 -7.45
C LEU A 12 -3.20 -7.39 -6.18
N ILE A 13 -2.49 -6.29 -6.26
CA ILE A 13 -1.75 -5.75 -5.13
C ILE A 13 -2.49 -4.53 -4.58
N GLY A 14 -2.89 -4.60 -3.33
CA GLY A 14 -3.51 -3.47 -2.67
C GLY A 14 -2.50 -2.69 -1.87
N VAL A 15 -2.62 -1.37 -1.86
CA VAL A 15 -1.72 -0.51 -1.11
C VAL A 15 -2.55 0.39 -0.20
N VAL A 16 -2.25 0.35 1.09
CA VAL A 16 -2.92 1.16 2.12
C VAL A 16 -1.88 1.94 2.91
N GLY A 17 -2.33 2.96 3.62
CA GLY A 17 -1.46 3.76 4.47
C GLY A 17 -2.06 5.13 4.71
N PRO A 18 -1.51 5.89 5.65
CA PRO A 18 -2.02 7.24 5.90
C PRO A 18 -1.72 8.17 4.74
N CYS A 19 -2.41 9.30 4.69
CA CYS A 19 -2.14 10.34 3.70
C CYS A 19 -0.67 10.74 3.80
N GLY A 20 -0.02 10.88 2.66
CA GLY A 20 1.38 11.28 2.62
C GLY A 20 2.36 10.13 2.77
N SER A 21 1.90 8.89 2.84
CA SER A 21 2.81 7.75 2.98
C SER A 21 3.48 7.34 1.67
N GLY A 22 2.99 7.83 0.53
CA GLY A 22 3.60 7.53 -0.76
C GLY A 22 2.89 6.48 -1.57
N LYS A 23 1.62 6.22 -1.29
CA LYS A 23 0.86 5.17 -1.96
C LYS A 23 0.82 5.34 -3.48
N SER A 24 0.47 6.54 -3.95
CA SER A 24 0.35 6.76 -5.40
C SER A 24 1.68 6.59 -6.12
N THR A 25 2.75 7.02 -5.50
CA THR A 25 4.08 6.89 -6.09
C THR A 25 4.49 5.43 -6.20
N LEU A 26 4.25 4.65 -5.15
CA LEU A 26 4.56 3.22 -5.19
C LEU A 26 3.74 2.53 -6.26
N ILE A 27 2.44 2.82 -6.31
CA ILE A 27 1.54 2.20 -7.29
C ILE A 27 2.02 2.49 -8.71
N ALA A 28 2.37 3.75 -9.00
CA ALA A 28 2.87 4.10 -10.33
C ALA A 28 4.11 3.29 -10.69
N GLY A 29 5.02 3.12 -9.73
CA GLY A 29 6.23 2.33 -9.97
C GLY A 29 5.92 0.86 -10.23
N LEU A 30 5.03 0.28 -9.44
CA LEU A 30 4.66 -1.12 -9.60
C LEU A 30 3.95 -1.36 -10.93
N GLU A 31 3.09 -0.41 -11.33
CA GLU A 31 2.38 -0.57 -12.60
C GLU A 31 3.32 -0.49 -13.79
N ARG A 32 4.35 0.34 -13.70
CA ARG A 32 5.37 0.37 -14.76
C ARG A 32 6.11 -0.95 -14.87
N GLU A 33 6.16 -1.72 -13.77
CA GLU A 33 6.78 -3.04 -13.78
C GLU A 33 5.80 -4.14 -14.19
N GLY A 34 4.58 -3.77 -14.54
CA GLY A 34 3.60 -4.71 -15.05
C GLY A 34 2.65 -5.29 -14.02
N PHE A 35 2.68 -4.82 -12.80
CA PHE A 35 1.79 -5.33 -11.75
C PHE A 35 0.46 -4.59 -11.75
N GLN A 36 -0.60 -5.30 -11.38
CA GLN A 36 -1.93 -4.72 -11.23
C GLN A 36 -2.10 -4.28 -9.79
N CYS A 37 -2.39 -3.00 -9.59
CA CYS A 37 -2.45 -2.43 -8.26
C CYS A 37 -3.78 -1.72 -8.01
N ARG A 38 -4.14 -1.60 -6.75
CA ARG A 38 -5.31 -0.86 -6.33
C ARG A 38 -4.94 0.07 -5.18
N HIS A 39 -5.25 1.34 -5.35
CA HIS A 39 -5.13 2.32 -4.28
C HIS A 39 -6.34 2.20 -3.38
N ILE A 40 -6.14 1.74 -2.15
CA ILE A 40 -7.25 1.49 -1.23
C ILE A 40 -7.26 2.60 -0.20
N ALA A 41 -8.33 3.39 -0.20
CA ALA A 41 -8.44 4.56 0.66
C ALA A 41 -9.01 4.18 2.03
N GLN A 42 -8.45 3.16 2.65
CA GLN A 42 -8.91 2.67 3.95
C GLN A 42 -8.78 3.73 5.04
N GLU A 43 -7.84 4.66 4.90
CA GLU A 43 -7.66 5.73 5.89
C GLU A 43 -8.87 6.65 5.99
N HIS A 44 -9.76 6.59 5.03
CA HIS A 44 -10.99 7.40 5.01
C HIS A 44 -12.24 6.57 5.30
N SER A 45 -12.10 5.29 5.60
CA SER A 45 -13.25 4.42 5.83
C SER A 45 -13.46 4.16 7.32
N TYR A 46 -14.72 4.26 7.75
CA TYR A 46 -15.07 3.91 9.13
C TYR A 46 -15.17 2.40 9.34
N VAL A 47 -15.23 1.62 8.25
CA VAL A 47 -15.34 0.17 8.35
C VAL A 47 -13.94 -0.41 8.24
N GLN A 48 -13.46 -1.02 9.31
CA GLN A 48 -12.07 -1.46 9.44
C GLN A 48 -11.65 -2.44 8.34
N TYR A 49 -12.55 -3.30 7.89
CA TYR A 49 -12.22 -4.32 6.90
C TYR A 49 -12.77 -3.98 5.51
N MET A 50 -13.00 -2.69 5.24
CA MET A 50 -13.51 -2.28 3.93
C MET A 50 -12.54 -2.67 2.81
N TRP A 51 -11.22 -2.58 3.09
CA TRP A 51 -10.20 -2.94 2.11
C TRP A 51 -10.40 -4.37 1.61
N LYS A 52 -10.81 -5.27 2.50
CA LYS A 52 -11.01 -6.67 2.14
C LYS A 52 -12.32 -6.85 1.39
N ARG A 53 -13.38 -6.19 1.85
CA ARG A 53 -14.69 -6.35 1.25
C ARG A 53 -14.77 -5.83 -0.17
N ILE A 54 -14.16 -4.67 -0.42
CA ILE A 54 -14.28 -4.02 -1.71
C ILE A 54 -13.20 -4.50 -2.67
N THR A 55 -11.97 -4.63 -2.21
CA THR A 55 -10.84 -4.95 -3.08
C THR A 55 -10.39 -6.40 -2.96
N ASN A 56 -10.30 -6.91 -1.73
CA ASN A 56 -9.82 -8.25 -1.45
C ASN A 56 -8.55 -8.56 -2.26
N PRO A 57 -7.46 -7.82 -2.03
CA PRO A 57 -6.24 -8.00 -2.82
C PRO A 57 -5.57 -9.33 -2.52
N ASP A 58 -4.77 -9.81 -3.49
CA ASP A 58 -3.96 -11.01 -3.29
C ASP A 58 -2.79 -10.73 -2.34
N LEU A 59 -2.21 -9.54 -2.46
CA LEU A 59 -1.16 -9.08 -1.55
C LEU A 59 -1.53 -7.69 -1.06
N LEU A 60 -1.33 -7.45 0.22
CA LEU A 60 -1.63 -6.15 0.82
C LEU A 60 -0.34 -5.54 1.36
N ILE A 61 -0.01 -4.35 0.87
CA ILE A 61 1.16 -3.61 1.31
C ILE A 61 0.71 -2.40 2.12
N TYR A 62 1.26 -2.27 3.32
CA TYR A 62 1.00 -1.12 4.17
C TYR A 62 2.22 -0.20 4.14
N LEU A 63 2.01 1.07 3.78
CA LEU A 63 3.05 2.07 3.85
C LEU A 63 2.83 2.94 5.07
N GLY A 64 3.82 2.98 5.96
CA GLY A 64 3.76 3.80 7.15
C GLY A 64 4.59 5.07 7.00
N SER A 65 4.12 6.15 7.60
CA SER A 65 4.88 7.39 7.68
C SER A 65 4.44 8.12 8.93
N SER A 66 5.35 8.88 9.53
CA SER A 66 5.05 9.65 10.72
C SER A 66 4.14 10.83 10.39
N PHE A 67 3.55 11.41 11.43
CA PHE A 67 2.74 12.62 11.28
C PHE A 67 3.56 13.73 10.63
N GLU A 68 4.79 13.93 11.10
CA GLU A 68 5.64 15.00 10.59
C GLU A 68 5.98 14.82 9.12
N VAL A 69 6.39 13.61 8.73
CA VAL A 69 6.79 13.34 7.34
C VAL A 69 5.57 13.40 6.43
N SER A 70 4.46 12.80 6.85
CA SER A 70 3.22 12.84 6.06
C SER A 70 2.78 14.27 5.79
N THR A 71 2.83 15.11 6.83
CA THR A 71 2.41 16.50 6.73
C THR A 71 3.29 17.26 5.75
N GLN A 72 4.60 17.05 5.83
CA GLN A 72 5.54 17.73 4.94
C GLN A 72 5.37 17.30 3.48
N ARG A 73 5.24 16.00 3.24
CA ARG A 73 5.15 15.47 1.86
C ARG A 73 3.93 15.99 1.12
N ARG A 74 2.80 16.10 1.81
CA ARG A 74 1.55 16.50 1.18
C ARG A 74 1.21 17.96 1.49
N LYS A 75 2.00 18.62 2.33
CA LYS A 75 1.69 19.98 2.80
C LYS A 75 0.28 20.03 3.37
N LEU A 76 -0.02 19.03 4.19
CA LEU A 76 -1.36 18.89 4.76
C LEU A 76 -1.57 19.92 5.87
N ASN A 77 -2.80 20.42 5.94
CA ASN A 77 -3.20 21.32 7.01
C ASN A 77 -4.09 20.55 7.97
N TRP A 78 -3.49 19.61 8.65
CA TRP A 78 -4.20 18.74 9.59
C TRP A 78 -3.45 18.67 10.91
N ASN A 79 -4.13 18.18 11.94
CA ASN A 79 -3.50 18.04 13.24
C ASN A 79 -3.22 16.57 13.54
N GLU A 80 -2.51 16.35 14.64
CA GLU A 80 -2.11 15.00 15.00
C GLU A 80 -3.29 14.10 15.33
N ALA A 81 -4.38 14.68 15.83
CA ALA A 81 -5.58 13.90 16.11
C ALA A 81 -6.18 13.32 14.84
N GLU A 82 -6.16 14.10 13.76
CA GLU A 82 -6.64 13.61 12.47
C GLU A 82 -5.76 12.51 11.91
N TYR A 83 -4.45 12.66 12.09
CA TYR A 83 -3.51 11.61 11.71
C TYR A 83 -3.77 10.33 12.50
N ASN A 84 -3.93 10.45 13.81
CA ASN A 84 -4.19 9.28 14.66
C ASN A 84 -5.51 8.60 14.30
N GLU A 85 -6.50 9.38 13.89
CA GLU A 85 -7.77 8.81 13.45
C GLU A 85 -7.56 7.96 12.20
N GLN A 86 -6.72 8.41 11.27
CA GLN A 86 -6.41 7.61 10.09
C GLN A 86 -5.71 6.31 10.48
N LEU A 87 -4.78 6.37 11.44
CA LEU A 87 -4.10 5.16 11.90
C LEU A 87 -5.10 4.18 12.51
N HIS A 88 -6.09 4.70 13.24
CA HIS A 88 -7.13 3.85 13.81
C HIS A 88 -7.92 3.13 12.70
N ARG A 89 -8.30 3.86 11.67
CA ARG A 89 -9.05 3.29 10.54
C ARG A 89 -8.23 2.27 9.75
N LEU A 90 -6.92 2.36 9.84
CA LEU A 90 -6.01 1.48 9.11
C LEU A 90 -5.57 0.27 9.92
N ASP A 91 -5.95 0.19 11.18
CA ASP A 91 -5.39 -0.80 12.09
C ASP A 91 -5.62 -2.24 11.62
N HIS A 92 -6.84 -2.56 11.21
CA HIS A 92 -7.16 -3.90 10.73
C HIS A 92 -6.32 -4.27 9.50
N ALA A 93 -6.24 -3.33 8.54
CA ALA A 93 -5.45 -3.57 7.34
C ALA A 93 -3.98 -3.75 7.69
N ARG A 94 -3.46 -2.95 8.63
CA ARG A 94 -2.07 -3.06 9.02
C ARG A 94 -1.77 -4.42 9.64
N GLN A 95 -2.68 -4.92 10.47
CA GLN A 95 -2.50 -6.23 11.09
C GLN A 95 -2.52 -7.37 10.08
N HIS A 96 -3.18 -7.18 8.96
CA HIS A 96 -3.31 -8.20 7.93
C HIS A 96 -2.40 -7.95 6.72
N ALA A 97 -1.58 -6.93 6.77
CA ALA A 97 -0.70 -6.60 5.64
C ALA A 97 0.34 -7.70 5.47
N ASP A 98 0.61 -8.03 4.21
CA ASP A 98 1.65 -8.99 3.87
C ASP A 98 3.03 -8.36 3.96
N LEU A 99 3.11 -7.05 3.75
CA LEU A 99 4.37 -6.31 3.84
C LEU A 99 4.08 -4.94 4.44
N ILE A 100 4.89 -4.54 5.40
CA ILE A 100 4.82 -3.21 6.00
C ILE A 100 6.15 -2.51 5.69
N ILE A 101 6.05 -1.32 5.09
CA ILE A 101 7.24 -0.50 4.80
C ILE A 101 7.09 0.83 5.50
N GLU A 102 8.00 1.12 6.44
CA GLU A 102 8.05 2.44 7.07
C GLU A 102 8.89 3.33 6.17
N THR A 103 8.28 4.40 5.66
CA THR A 103 8.87 5.15 4.56
C THR A 103 9.58 6.43 4.95
N ASP A 104 9.59 6.79 6.24
CA ASP A 104 10.13 8.08 6.67
C ASP A 104 11.55 8.35 6.16
N HIS A 105 12.39 7.34 6.14
CA HIS A 105 13.80 7.49 5.79
C HIS A 105 14.16 6.83 4.47
N LEU A 106 13.16 6.54 3.65
CA LEU A 106 13.39 5.87 2.38
C LEU A 106 13.03 6.80 1.22
N SER A 107 13.79 6.71 0.15
CA SER A 107 13.43 7.38 -1.10
C SER A 107 12.32 6.59 -1.79
N PRO A 108 11.60 7.22 -2.72
CA PRO A 108 10.60 6.48 -3.51
C PRO A 108 11.19 5.26 -4.22
N ALA A 109 12.45 5.37 -4.70
CA ALA A 109 13.11 4.25 -5.36
C ALA A 109 13.36 3.10 -4.39
N GLU A 110 13.75 3.43 -3.15
CA GLU A 110 13.98 2.40 -2.14
C GLU A 110 12.68 1.71 -1.73
N VAL A 111 11.59 2.47 -1.63
CA VAL A 111 10.29 1.88 -1.32
C VAL A 111 9.89 0.91 -2.44
N LEU A 112 10.03 1.34 -3.68
CA LEU A 112 9.70 0.49 -4.83
C LEU A 112 10.55 -0.78 -4.84
N GLU A 113 11.83 -0.65 -4.56
CA GLU A 113 12.73 -1.82 -4.55
C GLU A 113 12.30 -2.82 -3.51
N ARG A 114 11.98 -2.36 -2.30
CA ARG A 114 11.54 -3.27 -1.24
C ARG A 114 10.25 -3.99 -1.62
N ALA A 115 9.32 -3.26 -2.22
CA ALA A 115 8.06 -3.87 -2.64
C ALA A 115 8.30 -4.91 -3.73
N LEU A 116 9.16 -4.60 -4.71
CA LEU A 116 9.44 -5.51 -5.81
C LEU A 116 10.09 -6.79 -5.33
N VAL A 117 11.07 -6.69 -4.43
CA VAL A 117 11.74 -7.86 -3.88
C VAL A 117 10.71 -8.77 -3.20
N PHE A 118 9.84 -8.19 -2.39
CA PHE A 118 8.83 -8.95 -1.68
C PHE A 118 7.86 -9.62 -2.64
N ILE A 119 7.30 -8.84 -3.59
CA ILE A 119 6.31 -9.37 -4.52
C ILE A 119 6.89 -10.52 -5.33
N LYS A 120 8.10 -10.34 -5.84
CA LYS A 120 8.71 -11.37 -6.65
C LYS A 120 8.99 -12.64 -5.86
N SER A 121 9.27 -12.50 -4.57
CA SER A 121 9.48 -13.68 -3.73
C SER A 121 8.19 -14.46 -3.54
N LYS A 122 7.04 -13.77 -3.57
CA LYS A 122 5.74 -14.42 -3.37
C LYS A 122 5.25 -15.11 -4.63
N ILE A 123 5.47 -14.52 -5.78
CA ILE A 123 4.93 -15.08 -7.02
C ILE A 123 5.83 -16.12 -7.63
N LYS A 124 7.08 -16.23 -7.19
CA LYS A 124 7.98 -17.26 -7.72
C LYS A 124 7.70 -18.62 -7.15
N ALA A 125 7.18 -18.66 -5.97
CA ALA A 125 6.93 -19.94 -5.31
C ALA A 125 5.75 -20.71 -5.95
#